data_aa814f69dc824edcfa05e982c7a86498
#
_entry.id   aa814f69dc824edcfa05e982c7a86498
#
_cell.length_a   1.000
_cell.length_b   1.000
_cell.length_c   1.000
_cell.angle_alpha   90.00
_cell.angle_beta   90.00
_cell.angle_gamma   90.00
#
_symmetry.space_group_name_H-M   'P 1'
#
loop_
_entity.id
_entity.type
_entity.pdbx_description
1 polymer ?
#
loop_
_entity_poly.entity_id
_entity_poly.type
_entity_poly.pdbx_seq_one_letter_code
_entity_poly.pdbx_strand_id
1 'polypeptide(L)'
;LKKYEDKIDGNTVLVGHSLGGVFALRILEKLNKPVHAAFFVGTPVGIRPISNYDRDGSFSGFDFDWERIKKNAKHFKVFQSDNDPYVGLENGRELAKNLGVELSLVPNAGHFNKKAGYIKFKELWEKLETLLNK
;
A
#
# COMPACT_ATOMS: atom_id res chain seq x y z
N LEU A 1 10.59 -6.56 -12.66
CA LEU A 1 11.24 -6.58 -11.35
C LEU A 1 12.75 -6.79 -11.45
N LYS A 2 13.20 -7.70 -12.31
CA LYS A 2 14.64 -7.98 -12.48
C LYS A 2 15.47 -6.74 -12.80
N LYS A 3 14.90 -5.79 -13.53
CA LYS A 3 15.59 -4.55 -13.91
C LYS A 3 15.96 -3.66 -12.72
N TYR A 4 15.20 -3.75 -11.63
CA TYR A 4 15.38 -2.89 -10.46
C TYR A 4 15.79 -3.64 -9.20
N GLU A 5 15.94 -4.95 -9.31
CA GLU A 5 16.24 -5.82 -8.16
C GLU A 5 17.54 -5.41 -7.46
N ASP A 6 18.55 -5.02 -8.22
CA ASP A 6 19.84 -4.56 -7.67
C ASP A 6 19.74 -3.24 -6.91
N LYS A 7 18.65 -2.49 -7.13
CA LYS A 7 18.43 -1.19 -6.49
C LYS A 7 17.56 -1.28 -5.23
N ILE A 8 17.01 -2.45 -4.98
CA ILE A 8 16.15 -2.70 -3.82
C ILE A 8 16.98 -3.35 -2.72
N ASP A 9 17.12 -2.66 -1.60
CA ASP A 9 17.93 -3.13 -0.48
C ASP A 9 17.26 -2.80 0.87
N GLY A 10 17.98 -3.00 1.96
CA GLY A 10 17.48 -2.76 3.31
C GLY A 10 17.19 -1.30 3.64
N ASN A 11 17.60 -0.37 2.79
CA ASN A 11 17.34 1.06 2.95
C ASN A 11 16.19 1.54 2.07
N THR A 12 15.62 0.67 1.24
CA THR A 12 14.55 1.01 0.32
C THR A 12 13.23 1.21 1.06
N VAL A 13 12.47 2.21 0.64
CA VAL A 13 11.09 2.41 1.08
C VAL A 13 10.19 2.30 -0.15
N LEU A 14 9.23 1.39 -0.10
CA LEU A 14 8.22 1.26 -1.15
C LEU A 14 6.99 2.07 -0.76
N VAL A 15 6.49 2.87 -1.68
CA VAL A 15 5.25 3.64 -1.48
C VAL A 15 4.32 3.32 -2.64
N GLY A 16 3.16 2.78 -2.33
CA GLY A 16 2.17 2.42 -3.34
C GLY A 16 0.84 3.12 -3.10
N HIS A 17 0.32 3.77 -4.14
CA HIS A 17 -1.00 4.38 -4.14
C HIS A 17 -1.92 3.55 -5.04
N SER A 18 -3.07 3.16 -4.52
CA SER A 18 -4.08 2.40 -5.28
C SER A 18 -3.48 1.11 -5.85
N LEU A 19 -3.52 0.89 -7.15
CA LEU A 19 -2.91 -0.28 -7.80
C LEU A 19 -1.39 -0.35 -7.61
N GLY A 20 -0.75 0.80 -7.42
CA GLY A 20 0.67 0.82 -7.08
C GLY A 20 0.95 0.09 -5.77
N GLY A 21 0.00 0.12 -4.83
CA GLY A 21 0.10 -0.67 -3.60
C GLY A 21 0.02 -2.17 -3.85
N VAL A 22 -0.86 -2.59 -4.76
CA VAL A 22 -0.94 -4.00 -5.16
C VAL A 22 0.38 -4.45 -5.78
N PHE A 23 0.95 -3.59 -6.65
CA PHE A 23 2.25 -3.87 -7.25
C PHE A 23 3.35 -3.99 -6.19
N ALA A 24 3.33 -3.11 -5.18
CA ALA A 24 4.28 -3.18 -4.07
C ALA A 24 4.13 -4.48 -3.28
N LEU A 25 2.90 -4.93 -3.04
CA LEU A 25 2.66 -6.22 -2.39
C LEU A 25 3.26 -7.38 -3.20
N ARG A 26 3.12 -7.34 -4.53
CA ARG A 26 3.71 -8.36 -5.41
C ARG A 26 5.24 -8.33 -5.37
N ILE A 27 5.83 -7.15 -5.32
CA ILE A 27 7.28 -7.02 -5.14
C ILE A 27 7.71 -7.69 -3.84
N LEU A 28 7.01 -7.39 -2.75
CA LEU A 28 7.34 -7.96 -1.43
C LEU A 28 7.27 -9.47 -1.40
N GLU A 29 6.35 -10.07 -2.17
CA GLU A 29 6.27 -11.53 -2.27
C GLU A 29 7.52 -12.16 -2.89
N LYS A 30 8.27 -11.40 -3.68
CA LYS A 30 9.39 -11.91 -4.47
C LYS A 30 10.77 -11.57 -3.94
N LEU A 31 10.85 -10.69 -2.96
CA LEU A 31 12.14 -10.27 -2.43
C LEU A 31 12.80 -11.37 -1.61
N ASN A 32 14.12 -11.41 -1.65
CA ASN A 32 14.95 -12.32 -0.85
C ASN A 32 15.46 -11.67 0.43
N LYS A 33 15.41 -10.35 0.50
CA LYS A 33 15.84 -9.56 1.67
C LYS A 33 14.81 -8.49 1.96
N PRO A 34 14.59 -8.14 3.22
CA PRO A 34 13.58 -7.14 3.54
C PRO A 34 14.01 -5.73 3.16
N VAL A 35 13.04 -4.95 2.71
CA VAL A 35 13.20 -3.50 2.57
C VAL A 35 12.98 -2.83 3.92
N HIS A 36 13.31 -1.53 4.02
CA HIS A 36 13.15 -0.80 5.26
C HIS A 36 11.68 -0.60 5.62
N ALA A 37 10.88 -0.19 4.67
CA ALA A 37 9.45 0.07 4.91
C ALA A 37 8.61 -0.05 3.64
N ALA A 38 7.32 -0.29 3.82
CA ALA A 38 6.34 -0.28 2.74
C ALA A 38 5.12 0.51 3.22
N PHE A 39 4.73 1.51 2.44
CA PHE A 39 3.61 2.40 2.72
C PHE A 39 2.54 2.22 1.65
N PHE A 40 1.30 2.04 2.08
CA PHE A 40 0.17 1.80 1.19
C PHE A 40 -0.86 2.89 1.40
N VAL A 41 -1.34 3.47 0.32
CA VAL A 41 -2.30 4.57 0.33
C VAL A 41 -3.47 4.23 -0.59
N GLY A 42 -4.66 4.06 -0.03
CA GLY A 42 -5.86 3.75 -0.80
C GLY A 42 -5.72 2.49 -1.65
N THR A 43 -5.14 1.43 -1.10
CA THR A 43 -4.80 0.21 -1.83
C THR A 43 -5.89 -0.84 -1.71
N PRO A 44 -6.40 -1.37 -2.84
CA PRO A 44 -7.39 -2.43 -2.81
C PRO A 44 -6.75 -3.79 -2.50
N VAL A 45 -7.47 -4.62 -1.76
CA VAL A 45 -7.06 -6.01 -1.48
C VAL A 45 -8.17 -7.01 -1.78
N GLY A 46 -9.11 -6.62 -2.64
CA GLY A 46 -10.14 -7.53 -3.12
C GLY A 46 -11.48 -7.43 -2.42
N ILE A 47 -11.67 -6.46 -1.53
CA ILE A 47 -12.97 -6.25 -0.88
C ILE A 47 -13.79 -5.28 -1.70
N ARG A 48 -14.92 -5.74 -2.18
CA ARG A 48 -15.82 -4.95 -3.04
C ARG A 48 -16.66 -3.97 -2.22
N PRO A 49 -17.07 -2.84 -2.83
CA PRO A 49 -16.87 -2.47 -4.22
C PRO A 49 -15.50 -1.89 -4.50
N ILE A 50 -14.92 -2.24 -5.66
CA ILE A 50 -13.67 -1.68 -6.16
C ILE A 50 -13.94 -1.22 -7.59
N SER A 51 -13.95 0.09 -7.83
CA SER A 51 -14.23 0.63 -9.17
C SER A 51 -13.16 0.26 -10.17
N ASN A 52 -13.61 -0.15 -11.36
CA ASN A 52 -12.78 -0.42 -12.54
C ASN A 52 -11.87 -1.64 -12.46
N TYR A 53 -11.94 -2.45 -11.40
CA TYR A 53 -11.03 -3.59 -11.23
C TYR A 53 -11.66 -4.94 -11.53
N ASP A 54 -12.99 -5.00 -11.62
CA ASP A 54 -13.72 -6.26 -11.82
C ASP A 54 -14.29 -6.45 -13.21
N ARG A 55 -13.95 -5.58 -14.17
CA ARG A 55 -14.65 -5.51 -15.45
C ARG A 55 -14.45 -6.71 -16.35
N ASP A 56 -13.32 -7.36 -16.29
CA ASP A 56 -12.99 -8.44 -17.23
C ASP A 56 -12.52 -9.73 -16.56
N GLY A 57 -12.59 -9.78 -15.25
CA GLY A 57 -12.11 -10.94 -14.51
C GLY A 57 -10.60 -11.18 -14.63
N SER A 58 -9.88 -10.26 -15.28
CA SER A 58 -8.42 -10.40 -15.47
C SER A 58 -7.65 -10.10 -14.20
N PHE A 59 -8.28 -9.47 -13.22
CA PHE A 59 -7.66 -9.18 -11.94
C PHE A 59 -8.04 -10.24 -10.92
N SER A 60 -7.54 -11.46 -11.13
CA SER A 60 -7.56 -12.50 -10.11
C SER A 60 -6.48 -12.26 -9.07
N GLY A 61 -6.03 -11.01 -8.93
CA GLY A 61 -4.78 -10.69 -8.30
C GLY A 61 -4.83 -10.27 -6.84
N PHE A 62 -5.87 -10.71 -6.08
CA PHE A 62 -5.98 -10.35 -4.66
C PHE A 62 -5.67 -11.50 -3.71
N ASP A 63 -5.10 -12.59 -4.23
CA ASP A 63 -4.54 -13.65 -3.40
C ASP A 63 -3.08 -13.33 -3.11
N PHE A 64 -2.78 -13.01 -1.87
CA PHE A 64 -1.44 -12.61 -1.47
C PHE A 64 -0.82 -13.59 -0.49
N ASP A 65 0.48 -13.82 -0.62
CA ASP A 65 1.26 -14.56 0.37
C ASP A 65 1.65 -13.60 1.51
N TRP A 66 0.76 -13.44 2.45
CA TRP A 66 0.93 -12.50 3.57
C TRP A 66 2.13 -12.83 4.44
N GLU A 67 2.47 -14.10 4.57
CA GLU A 67 3.64 -14.53 5.34
C GLU A 67 4.93 -14.00 4.75
N ARG A 68 5.09 -14.14 3.43
CA ARG A 68 6.26 -13.61 2.73
C ARG A 68 6.29 -12.09 2.75
N ILE A 69 5.14 -11.46 2.54
CA ILE A 69 5.03 -10.00 2.55
C ILE A 69 5.48 -9.45 3.90
N LYS A 70 4.99 -10.02 4.99
CA LYS A 70 5.31 -9.56 6.34
C LYS A 70 6.81 -9.68 6.67
N LYS A 71 7.47 -10.67 6.12
CA LYS A 71 8.93 -10.85 6.30
C LYS A 71 9.76 -9.86 5.52
N ASN A 72 9.22 -9.31 4.45
CA ASN A 72 10.00 -8.58 3.46
C ASN A 72 9.94 -7.06 3.58
N ALA A 73 9.42 -6.55 4.69
CA ALA A 73 9.60 -5.15 5.09
C ALA A 73 9.68 -5.08 6.61
N LYS A 74 10.52 -4.19 7.11
CA LYS A 74 10.68 -4.01 8.55
C LYS A 74 9.56 -3.20 9.16
N HIS A 75 8.99 -2.28 8.37
CA HIS A 75 7.91 -1.39 8.81
C HIS A 75 6.82 -1.32 7.74
N PHE A 76 5.56 -1.25 8.19
CA PHE A 76 4.41 -1.09 7.31
C PHE A 76 3.55 0.07 7.80
N LYS A 77 3.01 0.85 6.86
CA LYS A 77 1.97 1.85 7.13
C LYS A 77 0.85 1.70 6.11
N VAL A 78 -0.38 1.76 6.58
CA VAL A 78 -1.56 1.66 5.71
C VAL A 78 -2.42 2.90 5.95
N PHE A 79 -2.56 3.71 4.91
CA PHE A 79 -3.40 4.91 4.92
C PHE A 79 -4.66 4.65 4.11
N GLN A 80 -5.82 4.95 4.68
CA GLN A 80 -7.10 4.78 4.00
C GLN A 80 -8.03 5.91 4.39
N SER A 81 -8.80 6.37 3.40
CA SER A 81 -9.85 7.37 3.59
C SER A 81 -11.17 6.70 3.97
N ASP A 82 -12.04 7.44 4.63
CA ASP A 82 -13.39 6.97 4.94
C ASP A 82 -14.39 7.29 3.82
N ASN A 83 -13.98 8.03 2.80
CA ASN A 83 -14.87 8.42 1.69
C ASN A 83 -14.26 8.21 0.31
N ASP A 84 -13.34 7.24 0.18
CA ASP A 84 -12.75 6.88 -1.11
C ASP A 84 -13.84 6.29 -2.02
N PRO A 85 -14.12 6.91 -3.19
CA PRO A 85 -15.16 6.42 -4.09
C PRO A 85 -14.74 5.21 -4.91
N TYR A 86 -13.46 4.85 -4.91
CA TYR A 86 -12.92 3.77 -5.73
C TYR A 86 -12.51 2.55 -4.90
N VAL A 87 -11.95 2.77 -3.72
CA VAL A 87 -11.49 1.71 -2.84
C VAL A 87 -12.10 1.92 -1.46
N GLY A 88 -13.03 1.08 -1.09
CA GLY A 88 -13.74 1.19 0.19
C GLY A 88 -12.84 0.99 1.41
N LEU A 89 -13.24 1.58 2.51
CA LEU A 89 -12.50 1.57 3.79
C LEU A 89 -12.11 0.16 4.24
N GLU A 90 -12.95 -0.83 3.98
CA GLU A 90 -12.68 -2.21 4.41
C GLU A 90 -11.42 -2.81 3.79
N ASN A 91 -11.02 -2.32 2.60
CA ASN A 91 -9.74 -2.73 2.00
C ASN A 91 -8.57 -2.31 2.88
N GLY A 92 -8.59 -1.09 3.38
CA GLY A 92 -7.55 -0.60 4.28
C GLY A 92 -7.51 -1.38 5.59
N ARG A 93 -8.67 -1.68 6.14
CA ARG A 93 -8.78 -2.47 7.38
C ARG A 93 -8.22 -3.88 7.20
N GLU A 94 -8.59 -4.53 6.10
CA GLU A 94 -8.12 -5.88 5.80
C GLU A 94 -6.61 -5.91 5.55
N LEU A 95 -6.11 -4.93 4.79
CA LEU A 95 -4.68 -4.84 4.53
C LEU A 95 -3.90 -4.64 5.84
N ALA A 96 -4.32 -3.72 6.68
CA ALA A 96 -3.68 -3.47 7.96
C ALA A 96 -3.67 -4.71 8.84
N LYS A 97 -4.81 -5.41 8.90
CA LYS A 97 -4.95 -6.66 9.65
C LYS A 97 -3.97 -7.72 9.16
N ASN A 98 -3.87 -7.92 7.84
CA ASN A 98 -2.98 -8.92 7.26
C ASN A 98 -1.50 -8.57 7.46
N LEU A 99 -1.18 -7.29 7.55
CA LEU A 99 0.19 -6.83 7.82
C LEU A 99 0.50 -6.73 9.32
N GLY A 100 -0.50 -6.87 10.17
CA GLY A 100 -0.31 -6.80 11.61
C GLY A 100 -0.05 -5.40 12.14
N VAL A 101 -0.59 -4.37 11.48
CA VAL A 101 -0.43 -2.97 11.87
C VAL A 101 -1.79 -2.29 12.04
N GLU A 102 -1.79 -1.14 12.69
CA GLU A 102 -2.99 -0.31 12.82
C GLU A 102 -3.22 0.47 11.54
N LEU A 103 -4.49 0.65 11.19
CA LEU A 103 -4.87 1.49 10.06
C LEU A 103 -4.73 2.95 10.43
N SER A 104 -4.08 3.72 9.55
CA SER A 104 -4.04 5.19 9.64
C SER A 104 -5.19 5.76 8.82
N LEU A 105 -6.32 6.03 9.48
CA LEU A 105 -7.49 6.61 8.83
C LEU A 105 -7.27 8.08 8.56
N VAL A 106 -7.50 8.50 7.32
CA VAL A 106 -7.42 9.92 6.94
C VAL A 106 -8.82 10.37 6.50
N PRO A 107 -9.55 11.11 7.35
CA PRO A 107 -10.92 11.51 7.04
C PRO A 107 -11.01 12.39 5.80
N ASN A 108 -12.03 12.17 4.99
CA ASN A 108 -12.37 12.98 3.82
C ASN A 108 -11.25 13.12 2.79
N ALA A 109 -10.35 12.14 2.71
CA ALA A 109 -9.22 12.18 1.79
C ALA A 109 -9.56 11.68 0.38
N GLY A 110 -10.77 11.18 0.17
CA GLY A 110 -11.16 10.60 -1.11
C GLY A 110 -10.20 9.48 -1.50
N HIS A 111 -9.75 9.49 -2.75
CA HIS A 111 -8.77 8.51 -3.24
C HIS A 111 -7.32 9.04 -3.17
N PHE A 112 -7.07 10.02 -2.32
CA PHE A 112 -5.75 10.63 -2.14
C PHE A 112 -5.16 11.14 -3.46
N ASN A 113 -6.00 11.71 -4.33
CA ASN A 113 -5.59 12.22 -5.61
C ASN A 113 -5.82 13.73 -5.70
N LYS A 114 -5.43 14.33 -6.83
CA LYS A 114 -5.59 15.79 -7.04
C LYS A 114 -7.03 16.22 -6.91
N LYS A 115 -7.98 15.41 -7.39
CA LYS A 115 -9.43 15.71 -7.30
C LYS A 115 -9.89 15.81 -5.86
N ALA A 116 -9.28 15.07 -4.94
CA ALA A 116 -9.57 15.11 -3.52
C ALA A 116 -8.71 16.13 -2.77
N GLY A 117 -7.90 16.93 -3.48
CA GLY A 117 -7.07 17.97 -2.88
C GLY A 117 -5.66 17.53 -2.53
N TYR A 118 -5.25 16.32 -2.92
CA TYR A 118 -3.92 15.78 -2.58
C TYR A 118 -2.92 16.05 -3.69
N ILE A 119 -2.46 17.28 -3.78
CA ILE A 119 -1.28 17.63 -4.57
C ILE A 119 -0.03 17.15 -3.82
N LYS A 120 -0.06 17.27 -2.47
CA LYS A 120 0.98 16.74 -1.59
C LYS A 120 0.32 15.97 -0.46
N PHE A 121 0.91 14.86 -0.06
CA PHE A 121 0.45 14.11 1.11
C PHE A 121 1.41 14.35 2.27
N LYS A 122 1.16 15.43 3.00
CA LYS A 122 2.03 15.89 4.09
C LYS A 122 2.21 14.85 5.20
N GLU A 123 1.12 14.20 5.61
CA GLU A 123 1.16 13.20 6.66
C GLU A 123 2.06 12.02 6.30
N LEU A 124 1.97 11.55 5.05
CA LEU A 124 2.85 10.50 4.53
C LEU A 124 4.30 10.92 4.58
N TRP A 125 4.59 12.15 4.15
CA TRP A 125 5.93 12.70 4.17
C TRP A 125 6.51 12.76 5.57
N GLU A 126 5.73 13.22 6.55
CA GLU A 126 6.14 13.28 7.95
C GLU A 126 6.49 11.90 8.51
N LYS A 127 5.69 10.86 8.16
CA LYS A 127 5.97 9.50 8.58
C LYS A 127 7.25 8.95 7.94
N LEU A 128 7.45 9.26 6.66
CA LEU A 128 8.68 8.89 5.96
C LEU A 128 9.91 9.54 6.59
N GLU A 129 9.86 10.84 6.86
CA GLU A 129 10.97 11.55 7.50
C GLU A 129 11.32 10.92 8.85
N THR A 130 10.30 10.60 9.66
CA THR A 130 10.50 9.97 10.96
C THR A 130 11.23 8.64 10.84
N LEU A 131 10.87 7.82 9.84
CA LEU A 131 11.52 6.53 9.61
C LEU A 131 12.94 6.67 9.08
N LEU A 132 13.17 7.62 8.18
CA LEU A 132 14.48 7.80 7.55
C LEU A 132 15.52 8.40 8.51
N ASN A 133 15.06 9.12 9.52
CA ASN A 133 15.95 9.78 10.49
C ASN A 133 16.23 8.96 11.75
N LYS A 134 15.80 7.70 11.75
CA LYS A 134 16.10 6.80 12.87
C LYS A 134 17.37 6.00 12.64
#